data_215cf0fd703d169c1901e030091323f6
#
_entry.id   215cf0fd703d169c1901e030091323f6
#
_cell.length_a   1.000
_cell.length_b   1.000
_cell.length_c   1.000
_cell.angle_alpha   90.00
_cell.angle_beta   90.00
_cell.angle_gamma   90.00
#
_symmetry.space_group_name_H-M   'P 1'
#
loop_
_entity.id
_entity.type
_entity.pdbx_description
1 polymer ?
#
loop_
_entity_poly.entity_id
_entity_poly.type
_entity_poly.pdbx_seq_one_letter_code
_entity_poly.pdbx_strand_id
1 'polypeptide(L)'
;DLPLSLRRQRQMCIRDRAWTEPFLSTSEGGWEDSVLAPSAIPFGEGHIMPKEMTLQQIRDVEDDFVRAADRAFRAGYDFVMIHSAHGYLISSFNSPLTNKRTDEYGGSFENRTRLLRNIVHRIRSQFPDKGVWVRLNGTDGVEDGKEESWTDESTRALAPLLEQNGVDVLDISSRGTVGYAKVKMTPGYQVPAAIAAKSSGLKRMLVSAVGSMHGGTQEEPDKYGLFAEKSLQEGSVDLVSLGRVMLHNPSWVKDAAQNLMGADVVCALQYGYTLPSLRRRL
;
A
#
# COMPACT_ATOMS: atom_id res chain seq x y z
N ASP A 1 -25.74 -5.20 3.86
CA ASP A 1 -25.22 -3.83 3.89
C ASP A 1 -23.89 -3.81 4.63
N LEU A 2 -22.84 -3.29 3.98
CA LEU A 2 -21.54 -3.07 4.63
C LEU A 2 -21.68 -1.96 5.68
N PRO A 3 -21.04 -2.07 6.87
CA PRO A 3 -21.03 -0.99 7.85
C PRO A 3 -20.57 0.34 7.23
N LEU A 4 -21.13 1.45 7.72
CA LEU A 4 -20.82 2.81 7.22
C LEU A 4 -19.32 3.12 7.17
N SER A 5 -18.54 2.56 8.10
CA SER A 5 -17.08 2.72 8.14
C SER A 5 -16.33 2.05 6.98
N LEU A 6 -16.78 0.87 6.55
CA LEU A 6 -16.24 0.22 5.35
C LEU A 6 -16.71 0.91 4.07
N ARG A 7 -17.90 1.50 4.09
CA ARG A 7 -18.34 2.39 3.01
C ARG A 7 -17.44 3.62 2.92
N ARG A 8 -17.03 4.21 4.05
CA ARG A 8 -16.14 5.38 4.08
C ARG A 8 -14.76 5.10 3.47
N GLN A 9 -14.14 3.96 3.79
CA GLN A 9 -12.89 3.55 3.17
C GLN A 9 -13.06 3.23 1.67
N ARG A 10 -14.17 2.60 1.29
CA ARG A 10 -14.56 2.36 -0.09
C ARG A 10 -14.85 3.67 -0.85
N GLN A 11 -15.32 4.72 -0.18
CA GLN A 11 -15.60 6.03 -0.76
C GLN A 11 -14.35 6.74 -1.28
N MET A 12 -13.22 6.59 -0.61
CA MET A 12 -11.95 7.16 -1.09
C MET A 12 -11.46 6.42 -2.36
N CYS A 13 -11.90 5.18 -2.59
CA CYS A 13 -11.59 4.40 -3.78
C CYS A 13 -12.63 4.52 -4.89
N ILE A 14 -13.89 4.85 -4.58
CA ILE A 14 -14.95 5.07 -5.59
C ILE A 14 -14.88 6.51 -6.10
N ARG A 15 -13.76 6.92 -6.58
CA ARG A 15 -13.65 7.97 -7.58
C ARG A 15 -13.75 7.35 -8.97
N ASP A 16 -14.74 6.48 -9.16
CA ASP A 16 -14.99 5.80 -10.45
C ASP A 16 -15.61 6.74 -11.47
N ARG A 17 -15.69 8.01 -11.17
CA ARG A 17 -15.93 8.98 -12.19
C ARG A 17 -14.66 9.31 -12.92
N ALA A 18 -14.86 9.41 -14.22
CA ALA A 18 -13.87 9.88 -15.15
C ALA A 18 -12.93 10.86 -14.47
N TRP A 19 -11.69 10.59 -14.58
CA TRP A 19 -10.51 11.29 -14.06
C TRP A 19 -10.54 12.83 -14.19
N THR A 20 -11.68 13.39 -14.58
CA THR A 20 -11.94 14.80 -14.86
C THR A 20 -12.52 15.58 -13.71
N GLU A 21 -13.16 14.91 -12.73
CA GLU A 21 -13.82 15.61 -11.62
C GLU A 21 -13.15 15.25 -10.28
N PRO A 22 -12.84 16.25 -9.44
CA PRO A 22 -12.15 16.02 -8.16
C PRO A 22 -13.01 15.28 -7.13
N PHE A 23 -14.35 15.30 -7.28
CA PHE A 23 -15.29 14.60 -6.41
C PHE A 23 -16.65 14.37 -7.09
N LEU A 24 -17.47 13.51 -6.49
CA LEU A 24 -18.88 13.36 -6.84
C LEU A 24 -19.74 14.13 -5.84
N SER A 25 -20.65 14.96 -6.36
CA SER A 25 -21.64 15.64 -5.54
C SER A 25 -22.69 14.66 -4.98
N THR A 26 -23.40 15.07 -3.93
CA THR A 26 -24.51 14.27 -3.39
C THR A 26 -25.60 13.97 -4.42
N SER A 27 -25.87 14.91 -5.33
CA SER A 27 -26.84 14.72 -6.44
C SER A 27 -26.40 13.66 -7.44
N GLU A 28 -25.12 13.33 -7.50
CA GLU A 28 -24.53 12.31 -8.36
C GLU A 28 -24.26 10.99 -7.63
N GLY A 29 -24.75 10.86 -6.40
CA GLY A 29 -24.53 9.70 -5.54
C GLY A 29 -23.24 9.74 -4.73
N GLY A 30 -22.57 10.87 -4.68
CA GLY A 30 -21.41 11.12 -3.82
C GLY A 30 -21.79 11.36 -2.36
N TRP A 31 -20.80 11.54 -1.50
CA TRP A 31 -20.98 11.69 -0.04
C TRP A 31 -20.10 12.82 0.50
N GLU A 32 -20.05 13.91 -0.19
CA GLU A 32 -19.23 15.08 0.11
C GLU A 32 -19.34 15.55 1.57
N ASP A 33 -20.55 15.46 2.13
CA ASP A 33 -20.84 15.86 3.52
C ASP A 33 -20.32 14.88 4.59
N SER A 34 -19.87 13.70 4.19
CA SER A 34 -19.51 12.59 5.09
C SER A 34 -18.03 12.20 5.04
N VAL A 35 -17.22 12.95 4.32
CA VAL A 35 -15.77 12.68 4.23
C VAL A 35 -15.08 13.06 5.53
N LEU A 36 -14.32 12.10 6.08
CA LEU A 36 -13.60 12.23 7.36
C LEU A 36 -12.10 12.10 7.14
N ALA A 37 -11.31 12.87 7.90
CA ALA A 37 -9.85 12.84 7.89
C ALA A 37 -9.30 13.14 9.30
N PRO A 38 -7.98 12.97 9.55
CA PRO A 38 -7.38 13.37 10.81
C PRO A 38 -7.55 14.86 11.09
N SER A 39 -7.52 15.71 10.07
CA SER A 39 -7.72 17.16 10.16
C SER A 39 -8.51 17.66 8.95
N ALA A 40 -9.15 18.83 9.08
CA ALA A 40 -9.92 19.45 8.02
C ALA A 40 -8.99 20.10 6.97
N ILE A 41 -8.29 19.25 6.20
CA ILE A 41 -7.34 19.67 5.14
C ILE A 41 -7.74 18.96 3.85
N PRO A 42 -8.07 19.69 2.77
CA PRO A 42 -8.42 19.07 1.49
C PRO A 42 -7.18 18.48 0.81
N PHE A 43 -7.39 17.49 -0.05
CA PHE A 43 -6.30 16.92 -0.85
C PHE A 43 -5.61 17.93 -1.77
N GLY A 44 -6.37 18.91 -2.27
CA GLY A 44 -5.90 19.96 -3.14
C GLY A 44 -7.02 20.95 -3.44
N GLU A 45 -6.72 21.98 -4.22
CA GLU A 45 -7.70 22.96 -4.65
C GLU A 45 -8.88 22.30 -5.37
N GLY A 46 -10.10 22.72 -5.07
CA GLY A 46 -11.33 22.18 -5.64
C GLY A 46 -11.76 20.80 -5.08
N HIS A 47 -11.00 20.20 -4.14
CA HIS A 47 -11.38 18.96 -3.49
C HIS A 47 -12.23 19.20 -2.24
N ILE A 48 -12.96 18.16 -1.82
CA ILE A 48 -13.80 18.20 -0.63
C ILE A 48 -12.96 18.54 0.60
N MET A 49 -13.46 19.49 1.41
CA MET A 49 -12.95 19.73 2.74
C MET A 49 -13.47 18.63 3.69
N PRO A 50 -12.62 17.72 4.18
CA PRO A 50 -13.06 16.68 5.08
C PRO A 50 -13.38 17.25 6.47
N LYS A 51 -14.23 16.55 7.23
CA LYS A 51 -14.45 16.84 8.64
C LYS A 51 -13.39 16.14 9.48
N GLU A 52 -12.87 16.84 10.48
CA GLU A 52 -11.96 16.24 11.44
C GLU A 52 -12.66 15.16 12.25
N MET A 53 -12.03 14.00 12.39
CA MET A 53 -12.55 12.86 13.15
C MET A 53 -12.52 13.14 14.65
N THR A 54 -13.59 12.76 15.36
CA THR A 54 -13.59 12.68 16.82
C THR A 54 -12.79 11.45 17.28
N LEU A 55 -12.34 11.45 18.54
CA LEU A 55 -11.66 10.28 19.14
C LEU A 55 -12.55 9.03 19.12
N GLN A 56 -13.87 9.17 19.25
CA GLN A 56 -14.79 8.05 19.16
C GLN A 56 -14.82 7.47 17.74
N GLN A 57 -14.87 8.31 16.70
CA GLN A 57 -14.85 7.84 15.32
C GLN A 57 -13.52 7.16 14.96
N ILE A 58 -12.40 7.57 15.56
CA ILE A 58 -11.11 6.89 15.38
C ILE A 58 -11.18 5.48 15.99
N ARG A 59 -11.69 5.34 17.22
CA ARG A 59 -11.90 4.03 17.86
C ARG A 59 -12.85 3.13 17.06
N ASP A 60 -13.95 3.70 16.54
CA ASP A 60 -14.89 2.97 15.70
C ASP A 60 -14.21 2.42 14.43
N VAL A 61 -13.28 3.18 13.84
CA VAL A 61 -12.49 2.73 12.69
C VAL A 61 -11.54 1.59 13.08
N GLU A 62 -10.86 1.68 14.23
CA GLU A 62 -10.04 0.56 14.73
C GLU A 62 -10.87 -0.72 14.87
N ASP A 63 -12.07 -0.62 15.46
CA ASP A 63 -13.00 -1.75 15.60
C ASP A 63 -13.44 -2.30 14.23
N ASP A 64 -13.69 -1.43 13.26
CA ASP A 64 -14.12 -1.83 11.92
C ASP A 64 -13.03 -2.60 11.17
N PHE A 65 -11.77 -2.22 11.33
CA PHE A 65 -10.64 -2.98 10.76
C PHE A 65 -10.56 -4.40 11.35
N VAL A 66 -10.70 -4.53 12.66
CA VAL A 66 -10.71 -5.84 13.33
C VAL A 66 -11.89 -6.70 12.87
N ARG A 67 -13.09 -6.12 12.81
CA ARG A 67 -14.28 -6.81 12.29
C ARG A 67 -14.15 -7.20 10.82
N ALA A 68 -13.47 -6.38 10.02
CA ALA A 68 -13.19 -6.70 8.61
C ALA A 68 -12.21 -7.87 8.48
N ALA A 69 -11.15 -7.89 9.30
CA ALA A 69 -10.20 -9.00 9.34
C ALA A 69 -10.90 -10.31 9.77
N ASP A 70 -11.75 -10.29 10.80
CA ASP A 70 -12.55 -11.46 11.21
C ASP A 70 -13.38 -12.01 10.03
N ARG A 71 -14.10 -11.15 9.33
CA ARG A 71 -14.89 -11.58 8.16
C ARG A 71 -14.03 -12.18 7.05
N ALA A 72 -12.86 -11.59 6.79
CA ALA A 72 -11.94 -12.11 5.78
C ALA A 72 -11.42 -13.50 6.16
N PHE A 73 -10.97 -13.68 7.40
CA PHE A 73 -10.44 -14.95 7.86
C PHE A 73 -11.52 -16.04 7.95
N ARG A 74 -12.73 -15.70 8.36
CA ARG A 74 -13.89 -16.60 8.31
C ARG A 74 -14.29 -16.99 6.87
N ALA A 75 -14.05 -16.12 5.91
CA ALA A 75 -14.24 -16.40 4.49
C ALA A 75 -13.10 -17.26 3.87
N GLY A 76 -12.08 -17.65 4.67
CA GLY A 76 -10.99 -18.52 4.25
C GLY A 76 -9.75 -17.82 3.71
N TYR A 77 -9.62 -16.50 3.89
CA TYR A 77 -8.38 -15.81 3.54
C TYR A 77 -7.26 -16.15 4.53
N ASP A 78 -6.04 -16.26 4.04
CA ASP A 78 -4.86 -16.58 4.85
C ASP A 78 -4.20 -15.34 5.43
N PHE A 79 -4.34 -14.19 4.76
CA PHE A 79 -3.83 -12.91 5.22
C PHE A 79 -4.74 -11.74 4.83
N VAL A 80 -4.55 -10.62 5.53
CA VAL A 80 -5.15 -9.33 5.19
C VAL A 80 -4.07 -8.29 4.99
N MET A 81 -4.31 -7.34 4.07
CA MET A 81 -3.42 -6.20 3.87
C MET A 81 -4.12 -4.91 4.33
N ILE A 82 -3.56 -4.28 5.36
CA ILE A 82 -4.02 -2.99 5.87
C ILE A 82 -3.50 -1.91 4.93
N HIS A 83 -4.43 -1.14 4.36
CA HIS A 83 -4.07 -0.06 3.45
C HIS A 83 -3.76 1.23 4.22
N SER A 84 -2.49 1.53 4.35
CA SER A 84 -1.94 2.71 5.01
C SER A 84 -1.11 3.56 4.03
N ALA A 85 -1.60 3.70 2.79
CA ALA A 85 -0.89 4.39 1.73
C ALA A 85 -1.84 5.28 0.90
N HIS A 86 -1.28 6.01 -0.05
CA HIS A 86 -1.96 6.74 -1.13
C HIS A 86 -2.87 7.89 -0.67
N GLY A 87 -2.56 8.52 0.48
CA GLY A 87 -3.38 9.60 1.03
C GLY A 87 -4.74 9.15 1.58
N TYR A 88 -4.98 7.82 1.70
CA TYR A 88 -6.18 7.29 2.35
C TYR A 88 -6.08 7.42 3.87
N LEU A 89 -7.16 7.09 4.58
CA LEU A 89 -7.37 7.46 5.97
C LEU A 89 -6.15 7.22 6.86
N ILE A 90 -5.61 6.00 6.93
CA ILE A 90 -4.48 5.71 7.82
C ILE A 90 -3.22 6.45 7.36
N SER A 91 -2.98 6.51 6.05
CA SER A 91 -1.87 7.28 5.48
C SER A 91 -1.95 8.75 5.84
N SER A 92 -3.15 9.35 5.83
CA SER A 92 -3.33 10.76 6.21
C SER A 92 -3.14 11.00 7.71
N PHE A 93 -3.33 9.98 8.57
CA PHE A 93 -2.93 10.07 9.98
C PHE A 93 -1.41 10.07 10.14
N ASN A 94 -0.68 9.27 9.38
CA ASN A 94 0.77 9.15 9.47
C ASN A 94 1.49 10.43 9.05
N SER A 95 1.01 11.08 8.01
CA SER A 95 1.67 12.24 7.40
C SER A 95 1.48 13.53 8.21
N PRO A 96 2.56 14.27 8.53
CA PRO A 96 2.45 15.57 9.17
C PRO A 96 1.86 16.65 8.25
N LEU A 97 1.80 16.41 6.93
CA LEU A 97 1.17 17.33 5.98
C LEU A 97 -0.35 17.36 6.16
N THR A 98 -0.96 16.23 6.46
CA THR A 98 -2.42 16.04 6.52
C THR A 98 -2.95 15.83 7.94
N ASN A 99 -2.08 15.59 8.91
CA ASN A 99 -2.43 15.42 10.33
C ASN A 99 -1.89 16.59 11.16
N LYS A 100 -2.74 17.54 11.47
CA LYS A 100 -2.45 18.71 12.33
C LYS A 100 -3.15 18.60 13.69
N ARG A 101 -3.53 17.38 14.11
CA ARG A 101 -4.15 17.14 15.42
C ARG A 101 -3.17 17.44 16.55
N THR A 102 -3.72 17.83 17.69
CA THR A 102 -2.97 18.12 18.93
C THR A 102 -3.27 17.13 20.06
N ASP A 103 -4.08 16.10 19.77
CA ASP A 103 -4.41 15.04 20.71
C ASP A 103 -3.47 13.82 20.57
N GLU A 104 -3.84 12.69 21.19
CA GLU A 104 -3.07 11.46 21.20
C GLU A 104 -2.89 10.79 19.82
N TYR A 105 -3.54 11.30 18.74
CA TYR A 105 -3.39 10.82 17.37
C TYR A 105 -2.68 11.82 16.45
N GLY A 106 -2.08 12.90 16.98
CA GLY A 106 -1.38 13.92 16.20
C GLY A 106 -0.15 14.49 16.90
N GLY A 107 0.54 15.38 16.21
CA GLY A 107 1.79 16.01 16.67
C GLY A 107 2.99 15.09 16.53
N SER A 108 3.36 14.30 17.53
CA SER A 108 4.55 13.45 17.48
C SER A 108 4.43 12.28 16.50
N PHE A 109 5.56 11.73 16.09
CA PHE A 109 5.63 10.55 15.25
C PHE A 109 4.84 9.36 15.85
N GLU A 110 5.01 9.14 17.16
CA GLU A 110 4.31 8.08 17.90
C GLU A 110 2.82 8.24 17.85
N ASN A 111 2.32 9.46 17.98
CA ASN A 111 0.90 9.77 17.96
C ASN A 111 0.33 9.64 16.54
N ARG A 112 0.99 10.17 15.53
CA ARG A 112 0.55 10.07 14.14
C ARG A 112 0.47 8.61 13.68
N THR A 113 1.37 7.74 14.12
CA THR A 113 1.40 6.32 13.75
C THR A 113 0.54 5.42 14.64
N ARG A 114 -0.08 5.98 15.69
CA ARG A 114 -0.87 5.24 16.69
C ARG A 114 -2.02 4.46 16.08
N LEU A 115 -2.80 5.08 15.20
CA LEU A 115 -3.95 4.43 14.55
C LEU A 115 -3.53 3.14 13.83
N LEU A 116 -2.49 3.22 12.99
CA LEU A 116 -1.97 2.04 12.28
C LEU A 116 -1.51 0.96 13.24
N ARG A 117 -0.71 1.34 14.22
CA ARG A 117 -0.12 0.41 15.20
C ARG A 117 -1.18 -0.27 16.06
N ASN A 118 -2.21 0.45 16.48
CA ASN A 118 -3.34 -0.11 17.23
C ASN A 118 -4.11 -1.14 16.38
N ILE A 119 -4.43 -0.80 15.13
CA ILE A 119 -5.12 -1.73 14.21
C ILE A 119 -4.31 -3.02 14.04
N VAL A 120 -3.02 -2.91 13.73
CA VAL A 120 -2.12 -4.06 13.55
C VAL A 120 -2.08 -4.92 14.81
N HIS A 121 -1.82 -4.30 15.98
CA HIS A 121 -1.71 -5.00 17.26
C HIS A 121 -3.01 -5.75 17.60
N ARG A 122 -4.17 -5.12 17.42
CA ARG A 122 -5.47 -5.71 17.70
C ARG A 122 -5.79 -6.89 16.78
N ILE A 123 -5.50 -6.76 15.47
CA ILE A 123 -5.69 -7.87 14.51
C ILE A 123 -4.75 -9.03 14.88
N ARG A 124 -3.46 -8.76 15.12
CA ARG A 124 -2.49 -9.80 15.49
C ARG A 124 -2.87 -10.50 16.80
N SER A 125 -3.33 -9.75 17.80
CA SER A 125 -3.74 -10.32 19.10
C SER A 125 -4.95 -11.24 18.98
N GLN A 126 -5.89 -10.92 18.09
CA GLN A 126 -7.09 -11.72 17.88
C GLN A 126 -6.87 -12.89 16.93
N PHE A 127 -5.93 -12.78 15.98
CA PHE A 127 -5.66 -13.77 14.95
C PHE A 127 -4.13 -14.05 14.86
N PRO A 128 -3.54 -14.73 15.86
CA PRO A 128 -2.09 -14.89 15.97
C PRO A 128 -1.48 -15.69 14.82
N ASP A 129 -2.23 -16.63 14.23
CA ASP A 129 -1.76 -17.54 13.17
C ASP A 129 -2.06 -17.05 11.75
N LYS A 130 -2.67 -15.85 11.62
CA LYS A 130 -3.03 -15.28 10.31
C LYS A 130 -2.03 -14.25 9.84
N GLY A 131 -1.82 -14.14 8.53
CA GLY A 131 -0.92 -13.15 7.95
C GLY A 131 -1.45 -11.72 8.06
N VAL A 132 -0.61 -10.79 8.49
CA VAL A 132 -0.92 -9.36 8.56
C VAL A 132 0.11 -8.58 7.73
N TRP A 133 -0.37 -8.02 6.64
CA TRP A 133 0.43 -7.16 5.76
C TRP A 133 0.03 -5.71 5.95
N VAL A 134 0.96 -4.80 5.71
CA VAL A 134 0.71 -3.35 5.69
C VAL A 134 1.24 -2.77 4.39
N ARG A 135 0.38 -2.07 3.64
CA ARG A 135 0.83 -1.20 2.57
C ARG A 135 1.02 0.20 3.12
N LEU A 136 2.21 0.76 2.93
CA LEU A 136 2.64 2.03 3.51
C LEU A 136 3.15 2.99 2.43
N ASN A 137 2.84 4.29 2.55
CA ASN A 137 3.63 5.29 1.83
C ASN A 137 5.07 5.26 2.33
N GLY A 138 6.02 5.07 1.44
CA GLY A 138 7.44 5.21 1.78
C GLY A 138 7.82 6.68 2.00
N THR A 139 7.25 7.58 1.18
CA THR A 139 7.44 9.04 1.27
C THR A 139 6.17 9.75 0.82
N ASP A 140 5.97 10.99 1.27
CA ASP A 140 4.90 11.86 0.78
C ASP A 140 5.21 12.46 -0.60
N GLY A 141 6.46 12.40 -1.05
CA GLY A 141 6.90 13.01 -2.31
C GLY A 141 6.98 14.53 -2.26
N VAL A 142 7.13 15.08 -1.06
CA VAL A 142 7.30 16.52 -0.79
C VAL A 142 8.57 16.68 0.04
N GLU A 143 9.70 16.70 -0.63
CA GLU A 143 11.02 16.71 0.00
C GLU A 143 11.78 18.01 -0.30
N ASP A 144 11.05 19.12 -0.44
CA ASP A 144 11.64 20.43 -0.71
C ASP A 144 12.18 21.16 0.54
N GLY A 145 12.04 20.52 1.71
CA GLY A 145 12.53 21.02 3.00
C GLY A 145 11.74 22.20 3.58
N LYS A 146 10.61 22.59 2.94
CA LYS A 146 9.78 23.71 3.43
C LYS A 146 8.80 23.29 4.50
N GLU A 147 8.32 22.05 4.43
CA GLU A 147 7.35 21.49 5.37
C GLU A 147 7.83 20.12 5.87
N GLU A 148 7.51 19.81 7.14
CA GLU A 148 7.69 18.47 7.66
C GLU A 148 6.77 17.51 6.88
N SER A 149 7.35 16.45 6.31
CA SER A 149 6.65 15.45 5.51
C SER A 149 7.04 14.04 5.93
N TRP A 150 6.30 13.04 5.47
CA TRP A 150 6.69 11.64 5.63
C TRP A 150 7.81 11.31 4.64
N THR A 151 8.95 10.84 5.16
CA THR A 151 10.17 10.58 4.40
C THR A 151 10.61 9.12 4.55
N ASP A 152 11.65 8.73 3.82
CA ASP A 152 12.29 7.41 3.96
C ASP A 152 12.76 7.17 5.40
N GLU A 153 13.21 8.22 6.12
CA GLU A 153 13.58 8.13 7.54
C GLU A 153 12.36 7.83 8.43
N SER A 154 11.20 8.41 8.12
CA SER A 154 9.95 8.08 8.82
C SER A 154 9.57 6.62 8.60
N THR A 155 9.73 6.13 7.38
CA THR A 155 9.49 4.73 7.02
C THR A 155 10.48 3.81 7.74
N ARG A 156 11.76 4.18 7.79
CA ARG A 156 12.79 3.45 8.54
C ARG A 156 12.49 3.39 10.02
N ALA A 157 12.01 4.48 10.61
CA ALA A 157 11.65 4.53 12.03
C ALA A 157 10.39 3.70 12.37
N LEU A 158 9.41 3.66 11.45
CA LEU A 158 8.17 2.91 11.68
C LEU A 158 8.34 1.39 11.49
N ALA A 159 9.19 0.94 10.58
CA ALA A 159 9.29 -0.47 10.20
C ALA A 159 9.53 -1.42 11.40
N PRO A 160 10.48 -1.18 12.33
CA PRO A 160 10.67 -2.05 13.49
C PRO A 160 9.48 -2.02 14.46
N LEU A 161 8.74 -0.92 14.55
CA LEU A 161 7.54 -0.84 15.37
C LEU A 161 6.39 -1.67 14.79
N LEU A 162 6.27 -1.73 13.46
CA LEU A 162 5.31 -2.61 12.78
C LEU A 162 5.67 -4.07 12.96
N GLU A 163 6.95 -4.44 12.84
CA GLU A 163 7.40 -5.80 13.13
C GLU A 163 7.08 -6.22 14.58
N GLN A 164 7.35 -5.35 15.56
CA GLN A 164 7.02 -5.59 16.97
C GLN A 164 5.52 -5.77 17.21
N ASN A 165 4.69 -5.05 16.46
CA ASN A 165 3.23 -5.20 16.51
C ASN A 165 2.71 -6.43 15.73
N GLY A 166 3.58 -7.15 15.01
CA GLY A 166 3.25 -8.41 14.37
C GLY A 166 2.91 -8.31 12.88
N VAL A 167 3.42 -7.32 12.16
CA VAL A 167 3.37 -7.28 10.70
C VAL A 167 4.31 -8.33 10.11
N ASP A 168 3.82 -9.10 9.15
CA ASP A 168 4.62 -10.12 8.44
C ASP A 168 5.26 -9.55 7.18
N VAL A 169 4.56 -8.65 6.48
CA VAL A 169 5.06 -8.03 5.25
C VAL A 169 4.72 -6.54 5.24
N LEU A 170 5.73 -5.72 5.00
CA LEU A 170 5.60 -4.29 4.74
C LEU A 170 5.76 -4.02 3.24
N ASP A 171 4.68 -3.58 2.58
CA ASP A 171 4.66 -3.29 1.15
C ASP A 171 4.70 -1.78 0.90
N ILE A 172 5.76 -1.32 0.27
CA ILE A 172 6.04 0.12 0.06
C ILE A 172 5.38 0.61 -1.23
N SER A 173 4.52 1.63 -1.10
CA SER A 173 3.77 2.20 -2.22
C SER A 173 3.40 3.65 -1.93
N SER A 174 4.22 4.60 -2.38
CA SER A 174 4.02 6.03 -2.15
C SER A 174 3.19 6.66 -3.25
N ARG A 175 2.26 7.51 -2.89
CA ARG A 175 1.54 8.48 -3.73
C ARG A 175 0.36 9.09 -2.97
N GLY A 176 -0.17 10.22 -3.46
CA GLY A 176 -1.54 10.67 -3.17
C GLY A 176 -1.77 11.29 -1.79
N THR A 177 -0.73 11.64 -1.04
CA THR A 177 -0.90 12.31 0.25
C THR A 177 -1.49 13.71 0.08
N VAL A 178 -0.93 14.49 -0.84
CA VAL A 178 -1.37 15.85 -1.19
C VAL A 178 -1.31 16.05 -2.70
N GLY A 179 -2.16 16.94 -3.23
CA GLY A 179 -2.30 17.13 -4.68
C GLY A 179 -1.07 17.72 -5.36
N TYR A 180 -0.23 18.45 -4.64
CA TYR A 180 0.99 19.06 -5.16
C TYR A 180 2.24 18.17 -5.08
N ALA A 181 2.14 16.97 -4.48
CA ALA A 181 3.26 16.04 -4.40
C ALA A 181 3.74 15.57 -5.78
N LYS A 182 5.06 15.52 -5.97
CA LYS A 182 5.71 15.17 -7.23
C LYS A 182 6.49 13.86 -7.10
N VAL A 183 5.81 12.74 -7.26
CA VAL A 183 6.45 11.42 -7.28
C VAL A 183 6.85 11.08 -8.73
N LYS A 184 8.16 10.95 -9.00
CA LYS A 184 8.67 10.48 -10.30
C LYS A 184 8.47 8.97 -10.40
N MET A 185 7.62 8.54 -11.31
CA MET A 185 7.32 7.11 -11.54
C MET A 185 8.34 6.47 -12.50
N THR A 186 9.58 6.33 -12.07
CA THR A 186 10.62 5.55 -12.77
C THR A 186 10.55 4.07 -12.34
N PRO A 187 11.15 3.12 -13.08
CA PRO A 187 11.27 1.75 -12.61
C PRO A 187 11.84 1.68 -11.20
N GLY A 188 11.13 0.98 -10.30
CA GLY A 188 11.58 0.80 -8.92
C GLY A 188 11.57 2.05 -8.04
N TYR A 189 10.78 3.08 -8.36
CA TYR A 189 10.77 4.34 -7.59
C TYR A 189 10.41 4.19 -6.10
N GLN A 190 9.92 3.03 -5.68
CA GLN A 190 9.66 2.71 -4.26
C GLN A 190 10.83 1.97 -3.59
N VAL A 191 11.80 1.49 -4.36
CA VAL A 191 12.94 0.71 -3.83
C VAL A 191 13.76 1.48 -2.80
N PRO A 192 14.05 2.79 -2.94
CA PRO A 192 14.77 3.54 -1.90
C PRO A 192 14.11 3.46 -0.53
N ALA A 193 12.80 3.68 -0.43
CA ALA A 193 12.06 3.58 0.81
C ALA A 193 11.99 2.13 1.36
N ALA A 194 11.95 1.12 0.47
CA ALA A 194 12.04 -0.28 0.88
C ALA A 194 13.41 -0.60 1.49
N ILE A 195 14.50 -0.11 0.89
CA ILE A 195 15.85 -0.22 1.44
C ILE A 195 15.93 0.49 2.82
N ALA A 196 15.34 1.68 2.95
CA ALA A 196 15.30 2.39 4.24
C ALA A 196 14.59 1.53 5.31
N ALA A 197 13.44 0.93 4.98
CA ALA A 197 12.76 0.01 5.89
C ALA A 197 13.64 -1.20 6.27
N LYS A 198 14.26 -1.87 5.29
CA LYS A 198 15.14 -3.04 5.54
C LYS A 198 16.36 -2.68 6.38
N SER A 199 16.95 -1.50 6.17
CA SER A 199 18.11 -1.03 6.93
C SER A 199 17.82 -0.75 8.42
N SER A 200 16.55 -0.79 8.85
CA SER A 200 16.15 -0.59 10.24
C SER A 200 16.44 -1.78 11.17
N GLY A 201 16.97 -2.87 10.65
CA GLY A 201 17.37 -4.04 11.44
C GLY A 201 16.24 -5.04 11.70
N LEU A 202 15.31 -5.19 10.76
CA LEU A 202 14.21 -6.15 10.80
C LEU A 202 14.74 -7.59 10.97
N LYS A 203 13.99 -8.42 11.70
CA LYS A 203 14.36 -9.81 12.01
C LYS A 203 13.53 -10.83 11.25
N ARG A 204 12.25 -10.54 11.01
CA ARG A 204 11.27 -11.47 10.47
C ARG A 204 10.38 -10.86 9.39
N MET A 205 10.04 -9.57 9.54
CA MET A 205 9.16 -8.88 8.61
C MET A 205 9.83 -8.74 7.25
N LEU A 206 9.16 -9.25 6.21
CA LEU A 206 9.59 -9.09 4.83
C LEU A 206 9.20 -7.71 4.30
N VAL A 207 10.00 -7.19 3.38
CA VAL A 207 9.72 -5.91 2.72
C VAL A 207 9.46 -6.13 1.24
N SER A 208 8.33 -5.61 0.78
CA SER A 208 7.90 -5.59 -0.61
C SER A 208 7.95 -4.17 -1.17
N ALA A 209 8.15 -4.04 -2.47
CA ALA A 209 7.93 -2.78 -3.18
C ALA A 209 7.03 -2.99 -4.40
N VAL A 210 6.15 -2.01 -4.65
CA VAL A 210 5.36 -1.89 -5.86
C VAL A 210 5.77 -0.61 -6.61
N GLY A 211 5.51 -0.53 -7.88
CA GLY A 211 5.81 0.68 -8.66
C GLY A 211 6.83 0.43 -9.75
N SER A 212 6.30 0.08 -10.93
CA SER A 212 7.10 -0.24 -12.13
C SER A 212 8.20 -1.28 -11.88
N MET A 213 7.95 -2.22 -10.95
CA MET A 213 8.90 -3.31 -10.63
C MET A 213 9.09 -4.28 -11.78
N HIS A 214 8.24 -4.24 -12.81
CA HIS A 214 8.45 -4.96 -14.06
C HIS A 214 9.65 -4.41 -14.84
N GLY A 215 10.19 -3.23 -14.49
CA GLY A 215 11.29 -2.57 -15.21
C GLY A 215 10.88 -1.96 -16.55
N GLY A 216 11.84 -1.31 -17.20
CA GLY A 216 11.65 -0.70 -18.50
C GLY A 216 10.76 0.55 -18.53
N THR A 217 10.67 1.14 -19.70
CA THR A 217 9.73 2.23 -20.04
C THR A 217 8.58 1.68 -20.90
N GLN A 218 7.61 2.53 -21.26
CA GLN A 218 6.59 2.15 -22.25
C GLN A 218 7.20 1.87 -23.64
N GLU A 219 8.33 2.51 -23.95
CA GLU A 219 9.04 2.39 -25.22
C GLU A 219 10.02 1.21 -25.23
N GLU A 220 10.66 0.93 -24.09
CA GLU A 220 11.54 -0.20 -23.88
C GLU A 220 11.13 -0.96 -22.61
N PRO A 221 10.14 -1.83 -22.70
CA PRO A 221 9.77 -2.68 -21.57
C PRO A 221 10.92 -3.61 -21.22
N ASP A 222 11.21 -3.72 -19.92
CA ASP A 222 12.20 -4.68 -19.44
C ASP A 222 11.91 -6.08 -20.01
N LYS A 223 12.96 -6.76 -20.43
CA LYS A 223 12.86 -8.15 -20.89
C LYS A 223 12.46 -9.04 -19.71
N TYR A 224 11.17 -8.97 -19.40
CA TYR A 224 10.48 -9.87 -18.49
C TYR A 224 11.22 -10.16 -17.15
N GLY A 225 11.17 -9.21 -16.23
CA GLY A 225 11.52 -9.48 -14.84
C GLY A 225 12.97 -9.28 -14.45
N LEU A 226 13.87 -8.85 -15.34
CA LEU A 226 15.29 -8.61 -15.00
C LEU A 226 15.43 -7.58 -13.87
N PHE A 227 14.65 -6.49 -13.91
CA PHE A 227 14.70 -5.47 -12.86
C PHE A 227 14.19 -6.01 -11.51
N ALA A 228 13.08 -6.76 -11.53
CA ALA A 228 12.53 -7.40 -10.34
C ALA A 228 13.53 -8.40 -9.74
N GLU A 229 14.08 -9.27 -10.58
CA GLU A 229 15.09 -10.27 -10.19
C GLU A 229 16.34 -9.60 -9.60
N LYS A 230 16.86 -8.57 -10.25
CA LYS A 230 17.99 -7.80 -9.73
C LYS A 230 17.70 -7.23 -8.34
N SER A 231 16.52 -6.63 -8.14
CA SER A 231 16.13 -6.05 -6.85
C SER A 231 16.05 -7.09 -5.73
N LEU A 232 15.64 -8.33 -6.05
CA LEU A 232 15.61 -9.46 -5.13
C LEU A 232 17.03 -9.96 -4.82
N GLN A 233 17.86 -10.16 -5.84
CA GLN A 233 19.23 -10.66 -5.69
C GLN A 233 20.13 -9.70 -4.93
N GLU A 234 19.98 -8.40 -5.13
CA GLU A 234 20.70 -7.36 -4.40
C GLU A 234 20.20 -7.20 -2.96
N GLY A 235 19.11 -7.88 -2.59
CA GLY A 235 18.50 -7.77 -1.27
C GLY A 235 17.81 -6.43 -1.00
N SER A 236 17.55 -5.65 -2.05
CA SER A 236 16.84 -4.37 -1.94
C SER A 236 15.39 -4.54 -1.45
N VAL A 237 14.76 -5.63 -1.85
CA VAL A 237 13.43 -6.09 -1.41
C VAL A 237 13.44 -7.59 -1.19
N ASP A 238 12.47 -8.11 -0.43
CA ASP A 238 12.25 -9.55 -0.24
C ASP A 238 11.15 -10.07 -1.17
N LEU A 239 10.22 -9.19 -1.54
CA LEU A 239 9.08 -9.49 -2.41
C LEU A 239 8.90 -8.37 -3.42
N VAL A 240 8.32 -8.71 -4.57
CA VAL A 240 7.95 -7.76 -5.61
C VAL A 240 6.44 -7.76 -5.80
N SER A 241 5.82 -6.60 -5.66
CA SER A 241 4.40 -6.41 -5.92
C SER A 241 4.17 -5.86 -7.33
N LEU A 242 3.28 -6.50 -8.08
CA LEU A 242 2.94 -6.16 -9.45
C LEU A 242 1.46 -5.80 -9.55
N GLY A 243 1.15 -4.65 -10.15
CA GLY A 243 -0.23 -4.19 -10.35
C GLY A 243 -0.64 -4.27 -11.83
N ARG A 244 -0.62 -3.13 -12.50
CA ARG A 244 -1.14 -2.95 -13.87
C ARG A 244 -0.55 -3.92 -14.90
N VAL A 245 0.71 -4.29 -14.76
CA VAL A 245 1.35 -5.27 -15.65
C VAL A 245 0.63 -6.62 -15.60
N MET A 246 0.18 -7.07 -14.44
CA MET A 246 -0.58 -8.31 -14.30
C MET A 246 -2.00 -8.23 -14.88
N LEU A 247 -2.60 -7.04 -14.91
CA LEU A 247 -3.88 -6.82 -15.60
C LEU A 247 -3.70 -6.86 -17.13
N HIS A 248 -2.57 -6.32 -17.61
CA HIS A 248 -2.25 -6.31 -19.05
C HIS A 248 -1.77 -7.69 -19.53
N ASN A 249 -0.94 -8.36 -18.76
CA ASN A 249 -0.43 -9.69 -19.03
C ASN A 249 -0.53 -10.59 -17.78
N PRO A 250 -1.63 -11.32 -17.60
CA PRO A 250 -1.79 -12.25 -16.46
C PRO A 250 -0.73 -13.35 -16.38
N SER A 251 -0.06 -13.63 -17.50
CA SER A 251 1.02 -14.61 -17.60
C SER A 251 2.41 -14.03 -17.31
N TRP A 252 2.52 -12.75 -16.94
CA TRP A 252 3.80 -12.06 -16.80
C TRP A 252 4.82 -12.81 -15.93
N VAL A 253 4.39 -13.37 -14.81
CA VAL A 253 5.29 -14.12 -13.90
C VAL A 253 5.85 -15.36 -14.58
N LYS A 254 5.03 -16.07 -15.36
CA LYS A 254 5.46 -17.23 -16.16
C LYS A 254 6.47 -16.80 -17.23
N ASP A 255 6.18 -15.71 -17.92
CA ASP A 255 7.05 -15.19 -19.00
C ASP A 255 8.41 -14.71 -18.42
N ALA A 256 8.38 -14.04 -17.27
CA ALA A 256 9.58 -13.67 -16.53
C ALA A 256 10.40 -14.89 -16.09
N ALA A 257 9.75 -15.90 -15.48
CA ALA A 257 10.43 -17.12 -15.09
C ALA A 257 11.03 -17.87 -16.30
N GLN A 258 10.32 -17.93 -17.41
CA GLN A 258 10.84 -18.53 -18.64
C GLN A 258 12.05 -17.79 -19.18
N ASN A 259 12.06 -16.46 -19.12
CA ASN A 259 13.18 -15.64 -19.57
C ASN A 259 14.42 -15.78 -18.65
N LEU A 260 14.20 -15.87 -17.33
CA LEU A 260 15.26 -15.96 -16.32
C LEU A 260 15.84 -17.38 -16.19
N MET A 261 14.99 -18.41 -16.26
CA MET A 261 15.33 -19.81 -15.98
C MET A 261 15.38 -20.69 -17.24
N GLY A 262 15.00 -20.16 -18.40
CA GLY A 262 14.92 -20.91 -19.64
C GLY A 262 13.77 -21.90 -19.67
N ALA A 263 14.05 -23.14 -20.13
CA ALA A 263 13.03 -24.15 -20.42
C ALA A 263 12.37 -24.84 -19.23
N ASP A 264 12.88 -24.64 -18.02
CA ASP A 264 12.48 -25.42 -16.83
C ASP A 264 11.38 -24.75 -15.97
N VAL A 265 10.54 -23.95 -16.60
CA VAL A 265 9.42 -23.30 -15.91
C VAL A 265 8.29 -24.30 -15.67
N VAL A 266 7.94 -24.48 -14.40
CA VAL A 266 6.76 -25.26 -14.02
C VAL A 266 5.49 -24.48 -14.35
N CYS A 267 4.60 -25.06 -15.14
CA CYS A 267 3.28 -24.54 -15.39
C CYS A 267 2.21 -25.60 -15.07
N ALA A 268 0.96 -25.19 -14.95
CA ALA A 268 -0.14 -26.13 -14.82
C ALA A 268 -0.13 -27.12 -15.99
N LEU A 269 -0.29 -28.41 -15.72
CA LEU A 269 -0.22 -29.49 -16.73
C LEU A 269 -1.10 -29.20 -17.96
N GLN A 270 -2.27 -28.59 -17.74
CA GLN A 270 -3.20 -28.21 -18.79
C GLN A 270 -2.60 -27.22 -19.83
N TYR A 271 -1.58 -26.47 -19.43
CA TYR A 271 -0.92 -25.48 -20.30
C TYR A 271 0.48 -25.94 -20.75
N GLY A 272 0.93 -27.12 -20.33
CA GLY A 272 2.24 -27.66 -20.66
C GLY A 272 2.53 -27.70 -22.16
N TYR A 273 1.52 -27.99 -22.99
CA TYR A 273 1.64 -28.02 -24.45
C TYR A 273 1.98 -26.64 -25.06
N THR A 274 1.78 -25.55 -24.33
CA THR A 274 2.08 -24.18 -24.82
C THR A 274 3.56 -23.81 -24.67
N LEU A 275 4.33 -24.58 -23.89
CA LEU A 275 5.74 -24.32 -23.66
C LEU A 275 6.60 -25.06 -24.71
N PRO A 276 7.43 -24.36 -25.47
CA PRO A 276 8.26 -24.97 -26.53
C PRO A 276 9.15 -26.11 -26.04
N SER A 277 9.61 -26.02 -24.79
CA SER A 277 10.48 -27.01 -24.15
C SER A 277 9.78 -28.32 -23.78
N LEU A 278 8.46 -28.29 -23.52
CA LEU A 278 7.69 -29.49 -23.22
C LEU A 278 7.26 -30.26 -24.47
N ARG A 279 7.20 -29.60 -25.64
CA ARG A 279 6.97 -30.31 -26.93
C ARG A 279 8.08 -31.30 -27.29
N ARG A 280 9.27 -31.19 -26.67
CA ARG A 280 10.37 -32.14 -26.90
C ARG A 280 10.37 -33.33 -25.95
N ARG A 281 9.49 -33.37 -24.97
CA ARG A 281 9.39 -34.45 -23.96
C ARG A 281 8.07 -35.24 -24.02
N LEU A 282 7.15 -34.86 -24.92
CA LEU A 282 5.95 -35.61 -25.32
C LEU A 282 6.15 -36.21 -26.72
#